data_ea9f9e42058ebd75258b90e669a2831f
#
_entry.id   ea9f9e42058ebd75258b90e669a2831f
#
_cell.length_a   1.000
_cell.length_b   1.000
_cell.length_c   1.000
_cell.angle_alpha   90.00
_cell.angle_beta   90.00
_cell.angle_gamma   90.00
#
_symmetry.space_group_name_H-M   'P 1'
#
loop_
_entity.id
_entity.type
_entity.pdbx_description
1 polymer ?
#
loop_
_entity_poly.entity_id
_entity_poly.type
_entity_poly.pdbx_seq_one_letter_code
_entity_poly.pdbx_strand_id
1 'polypeptide(L)'
;VPGLRVTVTSDESRMINADRVPKVILSASGMCEAGRIRHHLKHNLWRPECTILFVGYQAVGTLGRTLLEGATTVKLFGEPIEVRAELCQLTGMSGHADREGLLRWVNSFEQKPKRVFVMHGEDETEDHFVQTLTEQGFTACAPYNGAQWAIGAEGAVCLQEGMRVRIEHKANEGQSRAASVFQRLVSAGKRLLRVIEHNEGGANKDLALSLIHISE
;
A
#
# COMPACT_ATOMS: atom_id res chain seq x y z
N VAL A 1 -1.17 -26.21 -11.32
CA VAL A 1 -1.07 -26.97 -10.07
C VAL A 1 -2.36 -27.77 -9.92
N PRO A 2 -2.30 -29.10 -9.74
CA PRO A 2 -3.50 -29.89 -9.47
C PRO A 2 -4.24 -29.37 -8.24
N GLY A 3 -5.57 -29.27 -8.33
CA GLY A 3 -6.41 -28.74 -7.22
C GLY A 3 -6.48 -27.23 -7.11
N LEU A 4 -5.74 -26.46 -7.92
CA LEU A 4 -5.88 -25.00 -7.94
C LEU A 4 -7.26 -24.59 -8.48
N ARG A 5 -7.97 -23.77 -7.70
CA ARG A 5 -9.23 -23.14 -8.09
C ARG A 5 -9.06 -21.63 -8.06
N VAL A 6 -9.51 -20.95 -9.10
CA VAL A 6 -9.45 -19.49 -9.20
C VAL A 6 -10.88 -18.95 -9.02
N THR A 7 -11.07 -18.02 -8.07
CA THR A 7 -12.33 -17.31 -7.88
C THR A 7 -12.29 -15.99 -8.65
N VAL A 8 -13.24 -15.80 -9.54
CA VAL A 8 -13.36 -14.56 -10.34
C VAL A 8 -14.26 -13.56 -9.63
N THR A 9 -15.41 -14.02 -9.14
CA THR A 9 -16.40 -13.17 -8.47
C THR A 9 -16.18 -13.03 -6.96
N SER A 10 -16.77 -12.00 -6.37
CA SER A 10 -16.76 -11.81 -4.92
C SER A 10 -17.57 -12.89 -4.19
N ASP A 11 -18.62 -13.41 -4.83
CA ASP A 11 -19.47 -14.44 -4.21
C ASP A 11 -18.76 -15.79 -4.18
N GLU A 12 -18.06 -16.18 -5.24
CA GLU A 12 -17.17 -17.34 -5.22
C GLU A 12 -16.13 -17.25 -4.10
N SER A 13 -15.52 -16.07 -3.94
CA SER A 13 -14.54 -15.82 -2.87
C SER A 13 -15.18 -15.93 -1.47
N ARG A 14 -16.40 -15.46 -1.28
CA ARG A 14 -17.15 -15.61 -0.01
C ARG A 14 -17.45 -17.08 0.32
N MET A 15 -17.80 -17.88 -0.68
CA MET A 15 -18.09 -19.30 -0.49
C MET A 15 -16.90 -20.08 0.09
N ILE A 16 -15.66 -19.66 -0.19
CA ILE A 16 -14.46 -20.26 0.40
C ILE A 16 -14.49 -20.22 1.93
N ASN A 17 -14.99 -19.13 2.53
CA ASN A 17 -15.02 -18.97 3.98
C ASN A 17 -16.04 -19.89 4.65
N ALA A 18 -17.10 -20.27 3.95
CA ALA A 18 -18.13 -21.20 4.44
C ALA A 18 -17.69 -22.67 4.33
N ASP A 19 -16.82 -22.98 3.41
CA ASP A 19 -16.32 -24.34 3.18
C ASP A 19 -15.28 -24.74 4.24
N ARG A 20 -15.56 -25.82 4.97
CA ARG A 20 -14.74 -26.34 6.09
C ARG A 20 -13.60 -27.28 5.67
N VAL A 21 -13.53 -27.65 4.40
CA VAL A 21 -12.43 -28.48 3.90
C VAL A 21 -11.11 -27.72 4.03
N PRO A 22 -10.07 -28.35 4.59
CA PRO A 22 -8.73 -27.71 4.69
C PRO A 22 -8.22 -27.27 3.32
N LYS A 23 -7.75 -26.04 3.25
CA LYS A 23 -7.27 -25.44 2.00
C LYS A 23 -6.27 -24.31 2.23
N VAL A 24 -5.51 -23.99 1.22
CA VAL A 24 -4.67 -22.80 1.16
C VAL A 24 -5.39 -21.72 0.36
N ILE A 25 -5.54 -20.53 0.93
CA ILE A 25 -6.15 -19.37 0.27
C ILE A 25 -5.04 -18.38 -0.09
N LEU A 26 -4.86 -18.13 -1.39
CA LEU A 26 -3.97 -17.09 -1.90
C LEU A 26 -4.80 -15.86 -2.25
N SER A 27 -4.56 -14.74 -1.59
CA SER A 27 -5.33 -13.52 -1.79
C SER A 27 -4.48 -12.26 -1.67
N ALA A 28 -4.75 -11.27 -2.52
CA ALA A 28 -4.22 -9.92 -2.42
C ALA A 28 -5.13 -9.06 -1.50
N SER A 29 -4.62 -7.96 -0.91
CA SER A 29 -3.27 -7.39 -1.01
C SER A 29 -2.34 -7.99 0.05
N GLY A 30 -1.03 -7.98 -0.25
CA GLY A 30 -0.02 -8.58 0.62
C GLY A 30 0.10 -7.92 2.00
N MET A 31 -0.21 -6.64 2.14
CA MET A 31 -0.18 -5.88 3.41
C MET A 31 -1.53 -5.86 4.15
N CYS A 32 -2.53 -6.59 3.66
CA CYS A 32 -3.86 -6.74 4.25
C CYS A 32 -4.70 -5.45 4.34
N GLU A 33 -4.31 -4.37 3.64
CA GLU A 33 -5.01 -3.07 3.69
C GLU A 33 -6.24 -3.00 2.79
N ALA A 34 -6.27 -3.78 1.72
CA ALA A 34 -7.34 -3.77 0.74
C ALA A 34 -7.64 -5.18 0.20
N GLY A 35 -8.68 -5.29 -0.61
CA GLY A 35 -9.00 -6.52 -1.34
C GLY A 35 -9.67 -7.61 -0.52
N ARG A 36 -9.77 -8.78 -1.14
CA ARG A 36 -10.50 -9.93 -0.61
C ARG A 36 -9.83 -10.54 0.62
N ILE A 37 -8.53 -10.38 0.79
CA ILE A 37 -7.80 -10.86 1.96
C ILE A 37 -8.42 -10.39 3.27
N ARG A 38 -8.94 -9.16 3.33
CA ARG A 38 -9.57 -8.63 4.53
C ARG A 38 -10.82 -9.41 4.94
N HIS A 39 -11.59 -9.88 3.97
CA HIS A 39 -12.74 -10.75 4.23
C HIS A 39 -12.29 -12.13 4.72
N HIS A 40 -11.27 -12.72 4.11
CA HIS A 40 -10.71 -13.98 4.56
C HIS A 40 -10.13 -13.87 5.97
N LEU A 41 -9.43 -12.79 6.31
CA LEU A 41 -8.93 -12.52 7.65
C LEU A 41 -10.06 -12.38 8.67
N LYS A 42 -11.14 -11.65 8.35
CA LYS A 42 -12.32 -11.52 9.23
C LYS A 42 -12.90 -12.87 9.64
N HIS A 43 -12.89 -13.83 8.72
CA HIS A 43 -13.48 -15.16 8.95
C HIS A 43 -12.51 -16.19 9.56
N ASN A 44 -11.21 -15.94 9.52
CA ASN A 44 -10.21 -16.94 9.89
C ASN A 44 -9.24 -16.49 11.01
N LEU A 45 -9.07 -15.19 11.29
CA LEU A 45 -8.16 -14.73 12.35
C LEU A 45 -8.52 -15.23 13.76
N TRP A 46 -9.79 -15.39 14.07
CA TRP A 46 -10.26 -15.85 15.38
C TRP A 46 -10.22 -17.38 15.55
N ARG A 47 -9.83 -18.11 14.51
CA ARG A 47 -9.82 -19.57 14.47
C ARG A 47 -8.42 -20.09 14.75
N PRO A 48 -8.21 -20.79 15.89
CA PRO A 48 -6.86 -21.27 16.27
C PRO A 48 -6.32 -22.38 15.34
N GLU A 49 -7.18 -23.02 14.56
CA GLU A 49 -6.79 -24.02 13.57
C GLU A 49 -6.31 -23.42 12.24
N CYS A 50 -6.38 -22.09 12.11
CA CYS A 50 -5.92 -21.39 10.90
C CYS A 50 -4.50 -20.84 11.08
N THR A 51 -3.75 -20.81 10.00
CA THR A 51 -2.44 -20.14 9.92
C THR A 51 -2.51 -19.02 8.91
N ILE A 52 -2.05 -17.84 9.26
CA ILE A 52 -1.87 -16.69 8.35
C ILE A 52 -0.39 -16.61 8.00
N LEU A 53 -0.07 -16.83 6.72
CA LEU A 53 1.31 -16.81 6.23
C LEU A 53 1.57 -15.53 5.43
N PHE A 54 2.45 -14.69 5.96
CA PHE A 54 2.95 -13.51 5.25
C PHE A 54 4.17 -13.90 4.41
N VAL A 55 4.11 -13.64 3.12
CA VAL A 55 5.17 -14.00 2.16
C VAL A 55 5.99 -12.80 1.69
N GLY A 56 5.71 -11.61 2.22
CA GLY A 56 6.39 -10.37 1.85
C GLY A 56 6.52 -9.39 3.00
N TYR A 57 7.22 -8.29 2.72
CA TYR A 57 7.39 -7.19 3.67
C TYR A 57 6.04 -6.58 4.08
N GLN A 58 5.95 -6.21 5.36
CA GLN A 58 4.78 -5.52 5.93
C GLN A 58 5.21 -4.13 6.40
N ALA A 59 4.74 -3.09 5.69
CA ALA A 59 5.09 -1.71 6.01
C ALA A 59 4.47 -1.25 7.34
N VAL A 60 5.16 -0.36 8.03
CA VAL A 60 4.68 0.27 9.26
C VAL A 60 3.31 0.93 9.02
N GLY A 61 2.38 0.76 9.96
CA GLY A 61 1.01 1.29 9.88
C GLY A 61 0.04 0.43 9.07
N THR A 62 0.46 -0.70 8.50
CA THR A 62 -0.44 -1.64 7.83
C THR A 62 -1.01 -2.69 8.79
N LEU A 63 -2.17 -3.26 8.40
CA LEU A 63 -2.78 -4.34 9.18
C LEU A 63 -1.86 -5.57 9.27
N GLY A 64 -1.17 -5.91 8.16
CA GLY A 64 -0.24 -7.03 8.16
C GLY A 64 0.91 -6.83 9.14
N ARG A 65 1.45 -5.60 9.24
CA ARG A 65 2.48 -5.25 10.21
C ARG A 65 1.96 -5.33 11.64
N THR A 66 0.79 -4.77 11.92
CA THR A 66 0.13 -4.82 13.22
C THR A 66 -0.08 -6.26 13.69
N LEU A 67 -0.45 -7.17 12.79
CA LEU A 67 -0.57 -8.60 13.09
C LEU A 67 0.79 -9.22 13.44
N LEU A 68 1.82 -8.98 12.64
CA LEU A 68 3.17 -9.51 12.88
C LEU A 68 3.81 -8.98 14.18
N GLU A 69 3.43 -7.78 14.62
CA GLU A 69 3.84 -7.20 15.90
C GLU A 69 3.13 -7.80 17.11
N GLY A 70 2.23 -8.78 16.90
CA GLY A 70 1.61 -9.55 17.97
C GLY A 70 0.30 -8.96 18.50
N ALA A 71 -0.43 -8.19 17.70
CA ALA A 71 -1.73 -7.69 18.10
C ALA A 71 -2.69 -8.85 18.42
N THR A 72 -3.29 -8.83 19.60
CA THR A 72 -4.28 -9.83 20.04
C THR A 72 -5.69 -9.55 19.54
N THR A 73 -5.94 -8.34 19.07
CA THR A 73 -7.21 -7.90 18.49
C THR A 73 -6.97 -6.87 17.41
N VAL A 74 -7.64 -7.00 16.28
CA VAL A 74 -7.59 -6.04 15.17
C VAL A 74 -8.98 -5.64 14.72
N LYS A 75 -9.11 -4.46 14.09
CA LYS A 75 -10.39 -3.95 13.62
C LYS A 75 -10.55 -4.20 12.12
N LEU A 76 -11.52 -5.03 11.74
CA LEU A 76 -11.86 -5.32 10.35
C LEU A 76 -13.32 -4.94 10.06
N PHE A 77 -13.53 -4.09 9.06
CA PHE A 77 -14.86 -3.57 8.68
C PHE A 77 -15.64 -2.94 9.85
N GLY A 78 -14.93 -2.33 10.79
CA GLY A 78 -15.53 -1.70 11.97
C GLY A 78 -15.72 -2.63 13.17
N GLU A 79 -15.54 -3.93 13.02
CA GLU A 79 -15.70 -4.94 14.07
C GLU A 79 -14.35 -5.34 14.68
N PRO A 80 -14.24 -5.50 16.01
CA PRO A 80 -13.06 -6.07 16.64
C PRO A 80 -13.01 -7.58 16.37
N ILE A 81 -11.89 -8.06 15.88
CA ILE A 81 -11.63 -9.47 15.60
C ILE A 81 -10.46 -9.93 16.46
N GLU A 82 -10.69 -10.93 17.28
CA GLU A 82 -9.64 -11.55 18.08
C GLU A 82 -8.67 -12.32 17.18
N VAL A 83 -7.37 -12.25 17.49
CA VAL A 83 -6.32 -12.96 16.77
C VAL A 83 -5.93 -14.20 17.55
N ARG A 84 -6.40 -15.35 17.09
CA ARG A 84 -6.09 -16.68 17.64
C ARG A 84 -5.39 -17.57 16.62
N ALA A 85 -5.49 -17.23 15.35
CA ALA A 85 -4.79 -17.94 14.28
C ALA A 85 -3.28 -17.85 14.49
N GLU A 86 -2.56 -18.86 14.08
CA GLU A 86 -1.12 -18.83 14.01
C GLU A 86 -0.67 -17.79 12.98
N LEU A 87 0.32 -16.97 13.34
CA LEU A 87 0.89 -15.96 12.44
C LEU A 87 2.32 -16.35 12.09
N CYS A 88 2.57 -16.59 10.82
CA CYS A 88 3.86 -17.00 10.29
C CYS A 88 4.36 -16.01 9.23
N GLN A 89 5.67 -15.84 9.15
CA GLN A 89 6.30 -15.09 8.08
C GLN A 89 7.33 -15.97 7.37
N LEU A 90 7.20 -16.03 6.04
CA LEU A 90 8.18 -16.68 5.18
C LEU A 90 9.10 -15.62 4.58
N THR A 91 10.36 -15.64 4.98
CA THR A 91 11.39 -14.76 4.43
C THR A 91 11.97 -15.34 3.13
N GLY A 92 12.41 -14.47 2.22
CA GLY A 92 13.09 -14.91 0.99
C GLY A 92 12.18 -15.14 -0.23
N MET A 93 10.86 -14.93 -0.11
CA MET A 93 9.91 -14.98 -1.25
C MET A 93 9.69 -13.62 -1.92
N SER A 94 10.36 -12.57 -1.46
CA SER A 94 10.23 -11.24 -2.05
C SER A 94 10.83 -11.20 -3.45
N GLY A 95 10.11 -10.63 -4.41
CA GLY A 95 10.65 -10.28 -5.73
C GLY A 95 11.51 -9.01 -5.73
N HIS A 96 11.59 -8.31 -4.60
CA HIS A 96 12.43 -7.12 -4.43
C HIS A 96 13.84 -7.54 -4.02
N ALA A 97 14.85 -6.84 -4.55
CA ALA A 97 16.22 -7.04 -4.12
C ALA A 97 16.39 -6.57 -2.66
N ASP A 98 17.16 -7.34 -1.90
CA ASP A 98 17.67 -6.90 -0.61
C ASP A 98 18.80 -5.87 -0.77
N ARG A 99 19.33 -5.36 0.35
CA ARG A 99 20.45 -4.41 0.36
C ARG A 99 21.63 -4.88 -0.49
N GLU A 100 22.03 -6.14 -0.34
CA GLU A 100 23.15 -6.71 -1.07
C GLU A 100 22.85 -6.85 -2.57
N GLY A 101 21.61 -7.19 -2.92
CA GLY A 101 21.13 -7.21 -4.30
C GLY A 101 21.16 -5.84 -4.96
N LEU A 102 20.71 -4.79 -4.25
CA LEU A 102 20.77 -3.41 -4.72
C LEU A 102 22.22 -2.93 -4.89
N LEU A 103 23.11 -3.27 -3.95
CA LEU A 103 24.53 -2.93 -4.06
C LEU A 103 25.20 -3.65 -5.23
N ARG A 104 24.92 -4.94 -5.45
CA ARG A 104 25.41 -5.66 -6.63
C ARG A 104 24.92 -5.02 -7.91
N TRP A 105 23.63 -4.65 -7.96
CA TRP A 105 23.05 -4.03 -9.12
C TRP A 105 23.72 -2.68 -9.44
N VAL A 106 23.83 -1.78 -8.48
CA VAL A 106 24.43 -0.44 -8.73
C VAL A 106 25.91 -0.53 -9.08
N ASN A 107 26.62 -1.54 -8.56
CA ASN A 107 28.02 -1.78 -8.90
C ASN A 107 28.22 -2.52 -10.24
N SER A 108 27.16 -3.04 -10.86
CA SER A 108 27.25 -3.72 -12.15
C SER A 108 27.31 -2.77 -13.36
N PHE A 109 27.10 -1.47 -13.15
CA PHE A 109 27.24 -0.49 -14.24
C PHE A 109 28.72 -0.34 -14.64
N GLU A 110 29.02 -0.44 -15.92
CA GLU A 110 30.38 -0.23 -16.44
C GLU A 110 30.94 1.14 -16.09
N GLN A 111 30.09 2.16 -16.13
CA GLN A 111 30.40 3.51 -15.69
C GLN A 111 29.52 3.89 -14.53
N LYS A 112 30.12 4.36 -13.44
CA LYS A 112 29.34 4.83 -12.29
C LYS A 112 28.35 5.91 -12.72
N PRO A 113 27.09 5.80 -12.30
CA PRO A 113 26.11 6.85 -12.57
C PRO A 113 26.55 8.17 -11.92
N LYS A 114 26.32 9.28 -12.60
CA LYS A 114 26.68 10.63 -12.11
C LYS A 114 25.95 10.96 -10.79
N ARG A 115 24.79 10.37 -10.56
CA ARG A 115 24.03 10.48 -9.32
C ARG A 115 23.09 9.28 -9.13
N VAL A 116 22.96 8.87 -7.87
CA VAL A 116 22.01 7.83 -7.43
C VAL A 116 20.97 8.49 -6.54
N PHE A 117 19.70 8.34 -6.89
CA PHE A 117 18.59 8.75 -6.05
C PHE A 117 18.04 7.52 -5.34
N VAL A 118 18.07 7.53 -4.01
CA VAL A 118 17.46 6.50 -3.16
C VAL A 118 16.04 6.98 -2.83
N MET A 119 15.04 6.16 -3.14
CA MET A 119 13.64 6.53 -2.99
C MET A 119 12.81 5.32 -2.60
N HIS A 120 11.63 5.57 -1.99
CA HIS A 120 10.63 4.56 -1.72
C HIS A 120 10.93 3.65 -0.52
N GLY A 121 11.68 4.17 0.45
CA GLY A 121 11.98 3.52 1.71
C GLY A 121 11.49 4.33 2.92
N GLU A 122 11.81 3.83 4.10
CA GLU A 122 11.69 4.61 5.33
C GLU A 122 12.89 5.55 5.44
N ASP A 123 12.69 6.77 5.90
CA ASP A 123 13.71 7.83 5.94
C ASP A 123 15.06 7.34 6.50
N GLU A 124 15.05 6.65 7.65
CA GLU A 124 16.27 6.14 8.28
C GLU A 124 16.97 5.07 7.42
N THR A 125 16.20 4.23 6.74
CA THR A 125 16.71 3.19 5.85
C THR A 125 17.32 3.82 4.59
N GLU A 126 16.67 4.84 4.02
CA GLU A 126 17.19 5.58 2.87
C GLU A 126 18.49 6.32 3.22
N ASP A 127 18.52 7.03 4.36
CA ASP A 127 19.69 7.75 4.83
C ASP A 127 20.89 6.81 5.03
N HIS A 128 20.67 5.64 5.65
CA HIS A 128 21.71 4.64 5.85
C HIS A 128 22.21 4.04 4.52
N PHE A 129 21.30 3.83 3.56
CA PHE A 129 21.69 3.31 2.25
C PHE A 129 22.45 4.36 1.42
N VAL A 130 22.07 5.63 1.51
CA VAL A 130 22.83 6.76 0.93
C VAL A 130 24.24 6.82 1.49
N GLN A 131 24.40 6.68 2.81
CA GLN A 131 25.71 6.61 3.45
C GLN A 131 26.55 5.47 2.87
N THR A 132 25.98 4.26 2.81
CA THR A 132 26.68 3.08 2.24
C THR A 132 27.14 3.32 0.79
N LEU A 133 26.28 3.91 -0.04
CA LEU A 133 26.63 4.22 -1.42
C LEU A 133 27.75 5.28 -1.50
N THR A 134 27.71 6.28 -0.63
CA THR A 134 28.72 7.33 -0.55
C THR A 134 30.09 6.78 -0.15
N GLU A 135 30.13 5.87 0.82
CA GLU A 135 31.34 5.16 1.24
C GLU A 135 31.94 4.30 0.09
N GLN A 136 31.09 3.82 -0.84
CA GLN A 136 31.53 3.11 -2.05
C GLN A 136 31.87 4.06 -3.21
N GLY A 137 31.86 5.38 -2.98
CA GLY A 137 32.26 6.39 -3.94
C GLY A 137 31.17 6.73 -4.98
N PHE A 138 29.92 6.51 -4.66
CA PHE A 138 28.80 7.03 -5.45
C PHE A 138 28.37 8.41 -4.95
N THR A 139 27.89 9.25 -5.86
CA THR A 139 27.19 10.49 -5.50
C THR A 139 25.72 10.15 -5.30
N ALA A 140 25.30 9.90 -4.07
CA ALA A 140 23.95 9.46 -3.72
C ALA A 140 23.20 10.51 -2.89
N CYS A 141 21.88 10.52 -2.98
CA CYS A 141 20.99 11.29 -2.09
C CYS A 141 19.62 10.63 -2.00
N ALA A 142 18.92 10.89 -0.89
CA ALA A 142 17.50 10.57 -0.70
C ALA A 142 16.70 11.88 -0.72
N PRO A 143 16.05 12.23 -1.84
CA PRO A 143 15.31 13.49 -1.93
C PRO A 143 14.01 13.41 -1.16
N TYR A 144 13.76 14.40 -0.28
CA TYR A 144 12.50 14.50 0.45
C TYR A 144 11.34 14.96 -0.44
N ASN A 145 10.14 14.87 0.09
CA ASN A 145 8.92 15.24 -0.60
C ASN A 145 8.96 16.71 -1.07
N GLY A 146 8.64 16.94 -2.34
CA GLY A 146 8.68 18.26 -2.97
C GLY A 146 10.02 18.67 -3.51
N ALA A 147 11.09 17.86 -3.39
CA ALA A 147 12.36 18.13 -4.01
C ALA A 147 12.25 18.19 -5.54
N GLN A 148 12.93 19.16 -6.15
CA GLN A 148 13.00 19.32 -7.61
C GLN A 148 14.44 19.26 -8.09
N TRP A 149 14.68 18.47 -9.11
CA TRP A 149 15.99 18.26 -9.69
C TRP A 149 15.97 18.46 -11.20
N ALA A 150 16.92 19.24 -11.70
CA ALA A 150 17.20 19.28 -13.14
C ALA A 150 18.21 18.17 -13.48
N ILE A 151 17.83 17.28 -14.40
CA ILE A 151 18.67 16.17 -14.84
C ILE A 151 19.09 16.44 -16.29
N GLY A 152 20.39 16.48 -16.53
CA GLY A 152 20.96 16.71 -17.85
C GLY A 152 22.19 15.85 -18.12
N ALA A 153 22.80 16.01 -19.29
CA ALA A 153 23.99 15.26 -19.69
C ALA A 153 25.16 15.42 -18.71
N GLU A 154 25.29 16.58 -18.08
CA GLU A 154 26.35 16.88 -17.11
C GLU A 154 26.09 16.41 -15.69
N GLY A 155 24.88 15.87 -15.41
CA GLY A 155 24.49 15.34 -14.11
C GLY A 155 23.15 15.86 -13.63
N ALA A 156 22.95 15.87 -12.32
CA ALA A 156 21.70 16.31 -11.67
C ALA A 156 21.99 17.45 -10.69
N VAL A 157 21.24 18.56 -10.80
CA VAL A 157 21.33 19.74 -9.95
C VAL A 157 20.03 19.90 -9.17
N CYS A 158 20.13 20.07 -7.85
CA CYS A 158 18.98 20.37 -7.02
C CYS A 158 18.50 21.79 -7.28
N LEU A 159 17.27 21.96 -7.74
CA LEU A 159 16.63 23.27 -7.93
C LEU A 159 15.87 23.69 -6.67
N GLN A 160 15.30 22.73 -5.96
CA GLN A 160 14.57 22.97 -4.72
C GLN A 160 14.76 21.77 -3.80
N GLU A 161 15.16 22.04 -2.57
CA GLU A 161 15.20 21.02 -1.53
C GLU A 161 13.77 20.64 -1.10
N GLY A 162 13.56 19.35 -0.88
CA GLY A 162 12.31 18.86 -0.34
C GLY A 162 12.23 19.04 1.18
N MET A 163 11.04 18.82 1.73
CA MET A 163 10.81 18.83 3.17
C MET A 163 10.57 17.42 3.69
N ARG A 164 11.22 17.08 4.81
CA ARG A 164 10.95 15.83 5.52
C ARG A 164 9.53 15.91 6.09
N VAL A 165 8.61 15.14 5.51
CA VAL A 165 7.25 15.02 6.04
C VAL A 165 7.28 14.01 7.18
N ARG A 166 7.29 14.47 8.43
CA ARG A 166 7.01 13.58 9.55
C ARG A 166 5.56 13.12 9.43
N ILE A 167 5.37 11.87 9.08
CA ILE A 167 4.08 11.22 9.24
C ILE A 167 3.90 11.02 10.75
N GLU A 168 3.30 12.01 11.42
CA GLU A 168 2.79 11.76 12.76
C GLU A 168 1.73 10.67 12.61
N HIS A 169 2.06 9.46 13.02
CA HIS A 169 1.06 8.45 13.31
C HIS A 169 0.22 9.01 14.46
N LYS A 170 -0.82 9.77 14.14
CA LYS A 170 -1.87 10.05 15.10
C LYS A 170 -2.37 8.69 15.55
N ALA A 171 -2.00 8.31 16.76
CA ALA A 171 -2.65 7.22 17.45
C ALA A 171 -4.13 7.43 17.21
N ASN A 172 -4.79 6.44 16.62
CA ASN A 172 -6.18 6.51 16.18
C ASN A 172 -7.06 6.79 17.40
N GLU A 173 -7.14 8.03 17.83
CA GLU A 173 -8.24 8.52 18.61
C GLU A 173 -9.44 8.56 17.68
N GLY A 174 -10.22 7.50 17.73
CA GLY A 174 -11.65 7.41 17.56
C GLY A 174 -12.39 8.23 16.50
N GLN A 175 -11.74 8.86 15.52
CA GLN A 175 -12.46 9.42 14.38
C GLN A 175 -12.77 8.28 13.42
N SER A 176 -14.01 7.80 13.53
CA SER A 176 -14.52 6.68 12.78
C SER A 176 -14.26 6.87 11.28
N ARG A 177 -13.79 5.80 10.62
CA ARG A 177 -13.73 5.70 9.16
C ARG A 177 -15.07 6.11 8.52
N ALA A 178 -16.18 5.96 9.23
CA ALA A 178 -17.50 6.44 8.87
C ALA A 178 -17.53 7.97 8.69
N ALA A 179 -16.87 8.76 9.56
CA ALA A 179 -16.81 10.22 9.40
C ALA A 179 -15.98 10.61 8.15
N SER A 180 -14.88 9.91 7.88
CA SER A 180 -14.06 10.13 6.69
C SER A 180 -14.79 9.73 5.41
N VAL A 181 -15.48 8.58 5.39
CA VAL A 181 -16.31 8.15 4.26
C VAL A 181 -17.49 9.09 4.07
N PHE A 182 -18.14 9.52 5.14
CA PHE A 182 -19.22 10.49 5.10
C PHE A 182 -18.76 11.85 4.55
N GLN A 183 -17.60 12.36 4.97
CA GLN A 183 -17.02 13.60 4.43
C GLN A 183 -16.66 13.47 2.94
N ARG A 184 -16.17 12.32 2.51
CA ARG A 184 -15.92 12.04 1.07
C ARG A 184 -17.23 12.02 0.29
N LEU A 185 -18.28 11.42 0.84
CA LEU A 185 -19.62 11.40 0.22
C LEU A 185 -20.20 12.82 0.12
N VAL A 186 -20.10 13.60 1.19
CA VAL A 186 -20.53 15.02 1.20
C VAL A 186 -19.74 15.84 0.18
N SER A 187 -18.44 15.63 0.07
CA SER A 187 -17.59 16.32 -0.90
C SER A 187 -17.92 15.93 -2.35
N ALA A 188 -18.26 14.66 -2.60
CA ALA A 188 -18.72 14.19 -3.89
C ALA A 188 -20.10 14.78 -4.22
N GLY A 189 -21.02 14.81 -3.26
CA GLY A 189 -22.34 15.45 -3.40
C GLY A 189 -22.25 16.95 -3.71
N LYS A 190 -21.34 17.67 -3.05
CA LYS A 190 -21.10 19.09 -3.33
C LYS A 190 -20.49 19.33 -4.73
N ARG A 191 -19.65 18.40 -5.21
CA ARG A 191 -19.14 18.46 -6.60
C ARG A 191 -20.25 18.22 -7.61
N LEU A 192 -21.11 17.26 -7.37
CA LEU A 192 -22.26 16.95 -8.21
C LEU A 192 -23.23 18.15 -8.29
N LEU A 193 -23.55 18.76 -7.14
CA LEU A 193 -24.40 19.97 -7.10
C LEU A 193 -23.80 21.10 -7.93
N ARG A 194 -22.50 21.38 -7.83
CA ARG A 194 -21.83 22.38 -8.65
C ARG A 194 -21.91 22.10 -10.16
N VAL A 195 -21.81 20.81 -10.55
CA VAL A 195 -21.95 20.41 -11.95
C VAL A 195 -23.40 20.61 -12.41
N ILE A 196 -24.41 20.30 -11.59
CA ILE A 196 -25.81 20.50 -11.86
C ILE A 196 -26.12 22.01 -12.02
N GLU A 197 -25.67 22.82 -11.05
CA GLU A 197 -25.86 24.30 -11.06
C GLU A 197 -25.16 24.93 -12.28
N HIS A 198 -23.96 24.47 -12.64
CA HIS A 198 -23.24 24.99 -13.82
C HIS A 198 -23.91 24.63 -15.15
N ASN A 199 -24.64 23.53 -15.18
CA ASN A 199 -25.38 23.08 -16.38
C ASN A 199 -26.89 23.44 -16.34
N GLU A 200 -27.30 24.25 -15.42
CA GLU A 200 -28.69 24.77 -15.37
C GLU A 200 -28.98 25.59 -16.64
N GLY A 201 -29.83 25.05 -17.51
CA GLY A 201 -30.13 25.62 -18.83
C GLY A 201 -29.29 25.09 -20.00
N GLY A 202 -28.38 24.14 -19.76
CA GLY A 202 -27.58 23.48 -20.80
C GLY A 202 -28.38 22.53 -21.69
N ALA A 203 -27.85 22.21 -22.87
CA ALA A 203 -28.50 21.29 -23.81
C ALA A 203 -28.45 19.84 -23.23
N ASN A 204 -29.55 19.08 -23.45
CA ASN A 204 -29.68 17.69 -22.94
C ASN A 204 -28.52 16.75 -23.26
N LYS A 205 -27.82 16.95 -24.37
CA LYS A 205 -26.64 16.15 -24.76
C LYS A 205 -25.43 16.38 -23.84
N ASP A 206 -25.26 17.57 -23.28
CA ASP A 206 -24.16 17.92 -22.40
C ASP A 206 -24.39 17.39 -20.97
N LEU A 207 -25.67 17.32 -20.55
CA LEU A 207 -26.09 16.67 -19.32
C LEU A 207 -25.86 15.14 -19.34
N ALA A 208 -26.09 14.49 -20.50
CA ALA A 208 -25.84 13.05 -20.66
C ALA A 208 -24.36 12.71 -20.57
N LEU A 209 -23.44 13.52 -21.11
CA LEU A 209 -22.00 13.36 -21.01
C LEU A 209 -21.49 13.56 -19.57
N SER A 210 -22.06 14.50 -18.83
CA SER A 210 -21.73 14.74 -17.42
C SER A 210 -22.13 13.58 -16.52
N LEU A 211 -23.21 12.85 -16.83
CA LEU A 211 -23.65 11.66 -16.09
C LEU A 211 -22.72 10.46 -16.29
N ILE A 212 -22.10 10.30 -17.45
CA ILE A 212 -21.17 9.20 -17.74
C ILE A 212 -19.86 9.34 -16.95
N HIS A 213 -19.37 10.56 -16.74
CA HIS A 213 -18.15 10.82 -15.94
C HIS A 213 -18.34 10.72 -14.41
N ILE A 214 -19.54 10.54 -13.92
CA ILE A 214 -19.85 10.38 -12.48
C ILE A 214 -19.89 8.90 -12.10
N SER A 215 -20.01 7.98 -13.06
CA SER A 215 -20.12 6.53 -12.84
C SER A 215 -18.79 5.76 -12.92
N GLU A 216 -17.69 6.40 -13.26
CA GLU A 216 -16.32 5.87 -13.19
C GLU A 216 -15.58 6.39 -11.93
#